data_6978446e93cc4617896746cc81294ffd
#
_entry.id   6978446e93cc4617896746cc81294ffd
#
_cell.length_a   1.000
_cell.length_b   1.000
_cell.length_c   1.000
_cell.angle_alpha   90.00
_cell.angle_beta   90.00
_cell.angle_gamma   90.00
#
_symmetry.space_group_name_H-M   'P 1'
#
loop_
_entity.id
_entity.type
_entity.pdbx_description
1 polymer ?
#
loop_
_entity_poly.entity_id
_entity_poly.type
_entity_poly.pdbx_seq_one_letter_code
_entity_poly.pdbx_strand_id
1 'polypeptide(L)'
;MAIHVHLASLLLLATVPLFAQTTGAPMPKAGSVQALTTDSKPVPKQPTPTVFQSDEGDRWMLLGDKPLIFKVDPATTGSDALVVGTEEMPPGNKIPTHKHLYEDEVIFVHMGTVRVTLAGREYDAGTGATVFIPHGNWIGVANVSSEPAMILFFFNKPAFEQCLRAMSSRPGEIFTMPAPEKMAAVRTECHEVMKP
;
A
#
# COMPACT_ATOMS: atom_id res chain seq x y z
N MET A 1 15.21 50.68 31.84
CA MET A 1 16.05 49.64 32.44
C MET A 1 16.30 48.58 31.34
N ALA A 2 17.41 48.69 30.62
CA ALA A 2 17.72 47.89 29.43
C ALA A 2 18.68 46.78 29.86
N ILE A 3 18.28 45.51 29.63
CA ILE A 3 19.11 44.35 29.93
C ILE A 3 19.82 43.97 28.62
N HIS A 4 21.14 44.11 28.63
CA HIS A 4 22.03 43.66 27.56
C HIS A 4 22.35 42.18 27.77
N VAL A 5 22.00 41.35 26.81
CA VAL A 5 22.40 39.94 26.74
C VAL A 5 23.63 39.83 25.84
N HIS A 6 24.77 39.46 26.43
CA HIS A 6 26.01 39.17 25.72
C HIS A 6 25.93 37.75 25.12
N LEU A 7 26.00 37.63 23.81
CA LEU A 7 26.23 36.36 23.12
C LEU A 7 27.74 36.08 23.13
N ALA A 8 28.16 35.05 23.84
CA ALA A 8 29.50 34.48 23.75
C ALA A 8 29.54 33.41 22.66
N SER A 9 30.21 33.70 21.54
CA SER A 9 30.48 32.73 20.48
C SER A 9 31.63 31.80 20.89
N LEU A 10 31.31 30.51 21.08
CA LEU A 10 32.31 29.48 21.34
C LEU A 10 32.76 28.88 20.00
N LEU A 11 33.99 29.20 19.59
CA LEU A 11 34.63 28.63 18.39
C LEU A 11 35.20 27.24 18.78
N LEU A 12 34.57 26.16 18.29
CA LEU A 12 35.10 24.79 18.41
C LEU A 12 36.07 24.50 17.26
N LEU A 13 37.36 24.51 17.54
CA LEU A 13 38.39 24.04 16.61
C LEU A 13 38.37 22.48 16.59
N ALA A 14 37.86 21.90 15.48
CA ALA A 14 37.97 20.48 15.24
C ALA A 14 39.37 20.14 14.71
N THR A 15 40.17 19.42 15.44
CA THR A 15 41.42 18.84 14.99
C THR A 15 41.15 17.58 14.18
N VAL A 16 41.55 17.59 12.92
CA VAL A 16 41.49 16.42 12.00
C VAL A 16 42.71 15.55 12.28
N PRO A 17 42.59 14.25 12.59
CA PRO A 17 43.74 13.38 12.70
C PRO A 17 44.35 13.08 11.31
N LEU A 18 45.65 13.26 11.22
CA LEU A 18 46.46 12.94 10.05
C LEU A 18 46.60 11.41 9.98
N PHE A 19 45.93 10.79 8.99
CA PHE A 19 46.10 9.38 8.71
C PHE A 19 47.47 9.12 8.06
N ALA A 20 48.26 8.29 8.72
CA ALA A 20 49.55 7.80 8.18
C ALA A 20 49.33 6.96 6.93
N GLN A 21 50.07 7.30 5.86
CA GLN A 21 50.08 6.53 4.63
C GLN A 21 50.82 5.20 4.87
N THR A 22 50.08 4.08 4.78
CA THR A 22 50.66 2.76 4.74
C THR A 22 51.16 2.47 3.35
N THR A 23 52.45 2.14 3.25
CA THR A 23 53.17 1.78 2.04
C THR A 23 52.55 0.56 1.36
N GLY A 24 52.40 0.63 0.05
CA GLY A 24 51.67 -0.28 -0.81
C GLY A 24 52.11 -1.72 -0.77
N ALA A 25 51.15 -2.61 -0.69
CA ALA A 25 51.28 -4.00 -1.10
C ALA A 25 51.17 -4.08 -2.66
N PRO A 26 51.92 -4.99 -3.29
CA PRO A 26 51.91 -5.12 -4.77
C PRO A 26 50.53 -5.58 -5.24
N MET A 27 50.01 -4.92 -6.26
CA MET A 27 48.78 -5.28 -6.94
C MET A 27 48.85 -6.71 -7.51
N PRO A 28 47.81 -7.54 -7.35
CA PRO A 28 47.75 -8.84 -8.02
C PRO A 28 47.66 -8.63 -9.54
N LYS A 29 48.42 -9.44 -10.28
CA LYS A 29 48.44 -9.44 -11.77
C LYS A 29 47.00 -9.66 -12.28
N ALA A 30 46.59 -8.87 -13.25
CA ALA A 30 45.32 -8.99 -13.95
C ALA A 30 45.13 -10.44 -14.47
N GLY A 31 44.26 -11.17 -13.78
CA GLY A 31 43.72 -12.42 -14.31
C GLY A 31 42.82 -12.08 -15.51
N SER A 32 42.89 -12.89 -16.55
CA SER A 32 42.03 -12.78 -17.73
C SER A 32 40.55 -12.71 -17.30
N VAL A 33 39.92 -11.59 -17.56
CA VAL A 33 38.49 -11.44 -17.41
C VAL A 33 37.81 -12.33 -18.45
N GLN A 34 37.34 -13.50 -18.03
CA GLN A 34 36.43 -14.27 -18.86
C GLN A 34 35.19 -13.42 -19.10
N ALA A 35 34.87 -13.18 -20.38
CA ALA A 35 33.66 -12.52 -20.77
C ALA A 35 32.47 -13.28 -20.15
N LEU A 36 31.82 -12.67 -19.17
CA LEU A 36 30.51 -13.11 -18.69
C LEU A 36 29.58 -13.06 -19.89
N THR A 37 29.20 -14.23 -20.39
CA THR A 37 28.09 -14.35 -21.34
C THR A 37 26.88 -13.77 -20.64
N THR A 38 26.45 -12.62 -21.10
CA THR A 38 25.23 -11.96 -20.63
C THR A 38 24.06 -12.76 -21.16
N ASP A 39 23.64 -13.80 -20.42
CA ASP A 39 22.25 -14.19 -20.39
C ASP A 39 21.52 -13.03 -19.68
N SER A 40 21.25 -11.98 -20.46
CA SER A 40 20.48 -10.83 -19.98
C SER A 40 19.04 -11.26 -19.85
N LYS A 41 18.65 -11.81 -18.67
CA LYS A 41 17.26 -11.72 -18.24
C LYS A 41 16.86 -10.25 -18.42
N PRO A 42 15.68 -9.97 -19.02
CA PRO A 42 15.20 -8.60 -19.13
C PRO A 42 15.27 -7.95 -17.75
N VAL A 43 15.94 -6.82 -17.64
CA VAL A 43 15.93 -6.03 -16.41
C VAL A 43 14.48 -5.71 -16.12
N PRO A 44 13.92 -6.09 -14.94
CA PRO A 44 12.55 -5.77 -14.61
C PRO A 44 12.32 -4.27 -14.79
N LYS A 45 11.21 -3.90 -15.42
CA LYS A 45 10.84 -2.49 -15.58
C LYS A 45 10.74 -1.89 -14.17
N GLN A 46 11.57 -0.89 -13.90
CA GLN A 46 11.53 -0.22 -12.60
C GLN A 46 10.20 0.51 -12.43
N PRO A 47 9.55 0.40 -11.26
CA PRO A 47 8.37 1.20 -10.95
C PRO A 47 8.66 2.69 -11.09
N THR A 48 7.64 3.46 -11.48
CA THR A 48 7.77 4.91 -11.67
C THR A 48 7.56 5.63 -10.33
N PRO A 49 8.54 6.39 -9.83
CA PRO A 49 8.34 7.26 -8.67
C PRO A 49 7.21 8.25 -8.94
N THR A 50 6.19 8.28 -8.08
CA THR A 50 4.98 9.08 -8.30
C THR A 50 4.48 9.67 -6.98
N VAL A 51 3.97 10.91 -7.05
CA VAL A 51 3.21 11.53 -5.96
C VAL A 51 1.76 11.64 -6.44
N PHE A 52 0.83 11.05 -5.68
CA PHE A 52 -0.60 11.18 -5.93
C PHE A 52 -1.24 12.12 -4.89
N GLN A 53 -2.00 13.11 -5.36
CA GLN A 53 -2.89 13.88 -4.48
C GLN A 53 -4.05 13.00 -4.00
N SER A 54 -4.86 13.51 -3.06
CA SER A 54 -5.93 12.73 -2.44
C SER A 54 -6.92 12.12 -3.43
N ASP A 55 -7.21 12.82 -4.51
CA ASP A 55 -8.19 12.42 -5.55
C ASP A 55 -7.55 11.87 -6.83
N GLU A 56 -6.22 11.78 -6.91
CA GLU A 56 -5.48 11.25 -8.06
C GLU A 56 -5.28 9.73 -7.95
N GLY A 57 -5.14 9.07 -9.10
CA GLY A 57 -4.90 7.64 -9.26
C GLY A 57 -5.86 6.99 -10.25
N ASP A 58 -5.88 5.68 -10.29
CA ASP A 58 -6.79 4.89 -11.13
C ASP A 58 -8.14 4.74 -10.42
N ARG A 59 -9.12 5.57 -10.84
CA ARG A 59 -10.43 5.70 -10.19
C ARG A 59 -11.43 4.68 -10.72
N TRP A 60 -12.13 4.05 -9.80
CA TRP A 60 -13.18 3.07 -10.01
C TRP A 60 -14.39 3.36 -9.09
N MET A 61 -15.52 2.75 -9.41
CA MET A 61 -16.73 2.76 -8.58
C MET A 61 -17.03 1.33 -8.15
N LEU A 62 -16.61 0.96 -6.95
CA LEU A 62 -16.83 -0.37 -6.39
C LEU A 62 -18.34 -0.60 -6.19
N LEU A 63 -18.84 -1.69 -6.73
CA LEU A 63 -20.27 -2.04 -6.77
C LEU A 63 -21.15 -0.94 -7.41
N GLY A 64 -20.55 -0.03 -8.20
CA GLY A 64 -21.20 1.00 -8.95
C GLY A 64 -21.43 2.33 -8.23
N ASP A 65 -21.24 2.41 -6.91
CA ASP A 65 -21.57 3.59 -6.12
C ASP A 65 -20.48 4.04 -5.11
N LYS A 66 -19.42 3.25 -4.91
CA LYS A 66 -18.38 3.55 -3.92
C LYS A 66 -17.09 3.96 -4.58
N PRO A 67 -16.61 5.20 -4.35
CA PRO A 67 -15.32 5.63 -4.88
C PRO A 67 -14.18 4.77 -4.33
N LEU A 68 -13.43 4.20 -5.26
CA LEU A 68 -12.24 3.41 -5.04
C LEU A 68 -11.12 3.97 -5.92
N ILE A 69 -9.96 4.26 -5.35
CA ILE A 69 -8.82 4.81 -6.10
C ILE A 69 -7.59 3.97 -5.83
N PHE A 70 -7.05 3.32 -6.86
CA PHE A 70 -5.74 2.70 -6.76
C PHE A 70 -4.65 3.77 -6.95
N LYS A 71 -3.76 3.85 -5.98
CA LYS A 71 -2.60 4.76 -5.99
C LYS A 71 -1.36 4.05 -6.51
N VAL A 72 -1.06 2.89 -5.95
CA VAL A 72 0.12 2.11 -6.28
C VAL A 72 -0.31 0.69 -6.58
N ASP A 73 0.00 0.21 -7.76
CA ASP A 73 -0.15 -1.17 -8.19
C ASP A 73 0.58 -1.40 -9.53
N PRO A 74 0.54 -2.60 -10.11
CA PRO A 74 1.15 -2.85 -11.43
C PRO A 74 0.62 -1.96 -12.56
N ALA A 75 -0.64 -1.54 -12.51
CA ALA A 75 -1.25 -0.74 -13.56
C ALA A 75 -0.93 0.76 -13.44
N THR A 76 -0.85 1.31 -12.22
CA THR A 76 -0.61 2.75 -11.98
C THR A 76 0.86 3.11 -11.99
N THR A 77 1.70 2.38 -11.26
CA THR A 77 3.12 2.69 -11.07
C THR A 77 4.07 1.64 -11.63
N GLY A 78 3.55 0.47 -12.01
CA GLY A 78 4.36 -0.68 -12.38
C GLY A 78 4.94 -1.44 -11.18
N SER A 79 4.47 -1.16 -9.96
CA SER A 79 4.92 -1.87 -8.76
C SER A 79 4.32 -3.26 -8.70
N ASP A 80 5.16 -4.27 -8.57
CA ASP A 80 4.80 -5.67 -8.31
C ASP A 80 5.01 -6.08 -6.84
N ALA A 81 5.38 -5.13 -5.99
CA ALA A 81 5.74 -5.36 -4.60
C ALA A 81 4.63 -5.06 -3.60
N LEU A 82 3.71 -4.15 -3.95
CA LEU A 82 2.61 -3.75 -3.06
C LEU A 82 1.47 -3.12 -3.85
N VAL A 83 0.29 -3.09 -3.23
CA VAL A 83 -0.88 -2.35 -3.70
C VAL A 83 -1.30 -1.36 -2.63
N VAL A 84 -1.62 -0.13 -3.03
CA VAL A 84 -2.16 0.92 -2.16
C VAL A 84 -3.35 1.56 -2.82
N GLY A 85 -4.43 1.71 -2.08
CA GLY A 85 -5.60 2.43 -2.55
C GLY A 85 -6.40 3.05 -1.42
N THR A 86 -7.45 3.78 -1.81
CA THR A 86 -8.42 4.38 -0.89
C THR A 86 -9.81 3.90 -1.24
N GLU A 87 -10.65 3.68 -0.24
CA GLU A 87 -12.06 3.39 -0.38
C GLU A 87 -12.86 4.35 0.50
N GLU A 88 -13.87 5.00 -0.10
CA GLU A 88 -14.83 5.78 0.64
C GLU A 88 -15.93 4.85 1.17
N MET A 89 -16.31 5.06 2.43
CA MET A 89 -17.35 4.31 3.11
C MET A 89 -18.46 5.25 3.58
N PRO A 90 -19.50 5.49 2.78
CA PRO A 90 -20.68 6.22 3.21
C PRO A 90 -21.33 5.58 4.45
N PRO A 91 -22.17 6.32 5.20
CA PRO A 91 -22.96 5.76 6.30
C PRO A 91 -23.69 4.48 5.91
N GLY A 92 -23.57 3.43 6.75
CA GLY A 92 -24.19 2.11 6.50
C GLY A 92 -23.43 1.20 5.51
N ASN A 93 -22.38 1.68 4.88
CA ASN A 93 -21.57 0.88 3.97
C ASN A 93 -20.85 -0.26 4.73
N LYS A 94 -20.71 -1.40 4.05
CA LYS A 94 -20.05 -2.60 4.61
C LYS A 94 -19.16 -3.27 3.58
N ILE A 95 -17.97 -3.65 4.02
CA ILE A 95 -17.14 -4.67 3.39
C ILE A 95 -17.50 -5.99 4.10
N PRO A 96 -18.15 -6.94 3.42
CA PRO A 96 -18.56 -8.20 4.03
C PRO A 96 -17.37 -8.96 4.61
N THR A 97 -17.63 -9.83 5.59
CA THR A 97 -16.56 -10.62 6.20
C THR A 97 -15.95 -11.58 5.18
N HIS A 98 -14.66 -11.43 4.94
CA HIS A 98 -13.87 -12.21 3.99
C HIS A 98 -12.47 -12.45 4.55
N LYS A 99 -11.65 -13.18 3.83
CA LYS A 99 -10.22 -13.36 4.12
C LYS A 99 -9.41 -13.45 2.84
N HIS A 100 -8.21 -12.91 2.86
CA HIS A 100 -7.19 -13.08 1.84
C HIS A 100 -6.37 -14.32 2.18
N LEU A 101 -6.16 -15.22 1.21
CA LEU A 101 -5.33 -16.42 1.42
C LEU A 101 -3.86 -16.18 1.07
N TYR A 102 -3.56 -15.06 0.42
CA TYR A 102 -2.26 -14.80 -0.19
C TYR A 102 -1.60 -13.52 0.33
N GLU A 103 -2.35 -12.41 0.45
CA GLU A 103 -1.84 -11.11 0.86
C GLU A 103 -2.05 -10.87 2.36
N ASP A 104 -1.07 -10.23 3.00
CA ASP A 104 -1.31 -9.49 4.23
C ASP A 104 -1.89 -8.12 3.87
N GLU A 105 -2.82 -7.64 4.69
CA GLU A 105 -3.46 -6.35 4.50
C GLU A 105 -3.19 -5.44 5.69
N VAL A 106 -3.02 -4.14 5.41
CA VAL A 106 -3.11 -3.08 6.41
C VAL A 106 -4.23 -2.14 6.00
N ILE A 107 -5.15 -1.86 6.93
CA ILE A 107 -6.14 -0.81 6.79
C ILE A 107 -5.75 0.35 7.72
N PHE A 108 -5.68 1.55 7.15
CA PHE A 108 -5.50 2.79 7.89
C PHE A 108 -6.76 3.64 7.77
N VAL A 109 -7.36 4.01 8.89
CA VAL A 109 -8.53 4.90 8.90
C VAL A 109 -8.06 6.33 8.70
N HIS A 110 -8.23 6.85 7.50
CA HIS A 110 -7.81 8.21 7.13
C HIS A 110 -8.77 9.26 7.70
N MET A 111 -10.07 8.97 7.65
CA MET A 111 -11.12 9.87 8.09
C MET A 111 -12.32 9.08 8.64
N GLY A 112 -12.98 9.63 9.66
CA GLY A 112 -14.20 9.06 10.23
C GLY A 112 -13.92 7.91 11.21
N THR A 113 -14.93 7.07 11.41
CA THR A 113 -14.88 5.90 12.31
C THR A 113 -15.51 4.71 11.60
N VAL A 114 -14.86 3.57 11.66
CA VAL A 114 -15.39 2.30 11.15
C VAL A 114 -15.38 1.24 12.25
N ARG A 115 -16.33 0.31 12.17
CA ARG A 115 -16.32 -0.91 12.98
C ARG A 115 -15.60 -2.00 12.19
N VAL A 116 -14.58 -2.56 12.80
CA VAL A 116 -13.76 -3.64 12.24
C VAL A 116 -14.09 -4.93 12.97
N THR A 117 -14.50 -5.97 12.23
CA THR A 117 -14.60 -7.34 12.74
C THR A 117 -13.34 -8.08 12.32
N LEU A 118 -12.44 -8.38 13.26
CA LEU A 118 -11.17 -9.08 13.01
C LEU A 118 -11.09 -10.33 13.88
N ALA A 119 -10.86 -11.47 13.25
CA ALA A 119 -10.75 -12.78 13.92
C ALA A 119 -11.94 -13.05 14.90
N GLY A 120 -13.15 -12.62 14.54
CA GLY A 120 -14.36 -12.80 15.32
C GLY A 120 -14.58 -11.81 16.47
N ARG A 121 -13.76 -10.78 16.58
CA ARG A 121 -13.92 -9.70 17.56
C ARG A 121 -14.21 -8.37 16.85
N GLU A 122 -14.96 -7.50 17.50
CA GLU A 122 -15.28 -6.17 16.98
C GLU A 122 -14.45 -5.09 17.67
N TYR A 123 -14.06 -4.08 16.87
CA TYR A 123 -13.29 -2.92 17.29
C TYR A 123 -13.82 -1.67 16.60
N ASP A 124 -14.04 -0.60 17.33
CA ASP A 124 -14.31 0.70 16.73
C ASP A 124 -12.95 1.39 16.46
N ALA A 125 -12.67 1.66 15.19
CA ALA A 125 -11.43 2.23 14.72
C ALA A 125 -11.71 3.64 14.16
N GLY A 126 -11.20 4.66 14.84
CA GLY A 126 -11.33 6.06 14.44
C GLY A 126 -10.15 6.53 13.58
N THR A 127 -10.20 7.78 13.14
CA THR A 127 -9.14 8.43 12.37
C THR A 127 -7.76 8.21 13.00
N GLY A 128 -6.79 7.76 12.20
CA GLY A 128 -5.43 7.42 12.62
C GLY A 128 -5.25 5.97 13.09
N ALA A 129 -6.34 5.21 13.27
CA ALA A 129 -6.24 3.80 13.62
C ALA A 129 -5.64 2.99 12.47
N THR A 130 -4.84 1.99 12.85
CA THR A 130 -4.22 1.04 11.93
C THR A 130 -4.64 -0.37 12.30
N VAL A 131 -5.10 -1.14 11.33
CA VAL A 131 -5.51 -2.53 11.46
C VAL A 131 -4.56 -3.39 10.63
N PHE A 132 -3.87 -4.33 11.24
CA PHE A 132 -3.04 -5.31 10.53
C PHE A 132 -3.77 -6.64 10.44
N ILE A 133 -3.92 -7.16 9.23
CA ILE A 133 -4.66 -8.38 8.91
C ILE A 133 -3.68 -9.34 8.22
N PRO A 134 -3.06 -10.28 8.95
CA PRO A 134 -2.29 -11.35 8.33
C PRO A 134 -3.20 -12.19 7.42
N HIS A 135 -2.68 -12.69 6.31
CA HIS A 135 -3.41 -13.59 5.42
C HIS A 135 -4.04 -14.76 6.20
N GLY A 136 -5.16 -15.26 5.71
CA GLY A 136 -5.94 -16.33 6.35
C GLY A 136 -6.84 -15.87 7.50
N ASN A 137 -6.78 -14.61 7.94
CA ASN A 137 -7.64 -14.06 8.98
C ASN A 137 -8.94 -13.48 8.41
N TRP A 138 -10.06 -13.69 9.14
CA TRP A 138 -11.33 -13.10 8.79
C TRP A 138 -11.35 -11.61 9.14
N ILE A 139 -11.72 -10.79 8.16
CA ILE A 139 -11.87 -9.34 8.28
C ILE A 139 -13.22 -8.90 7.71
N GLY A 140 -13.86 -7.96 8.37
CA GLY A 140 -15.00 -7.21 7.86
C GLY A 140 -14.92 -5.78 8.37
N VAL A 141 -15.40 -4.83 7.58
CA VAL A 141 -15.39 -3.41 7.94
C VAL A 141 -16.78 -2.84 7.69
N ALA A 142 -17.28 -2.02 8.61
CA ALA A 142 -18.56 -1.34 8.44
C ALA A 142 -18.47 0.10 8.93
N ASN A 143 -18.98 1.03 8.14
CA ASN A 143 -19.27 2.37 8.65
C ASN A 143 -20.62 2.34 9.36
N VAL A 144 -20.59 2.27 10.69
CA VAL A 144 -21.79 2.28 11.55
C VAL A 144 -22.14 3.68 12.06
N SER A 145 -21.38 4.70 11.65
CA SER A 145 -21.61 6.10 12.01
C SER A 145 -22.58 6.78 11.04
N SER A 146 -23.04 7.98 11.40
CA SER A 146 -23.83 8.85 10.51
C SER A 146 -22.99 9.66 9.53
N GLU A 147 -21.66 9.66 9.70
CA GLU A 147 -20.74 10.44 8.89
C GLU A 147 -19.95 9.53 7.92
N PRO A 148 -19.53 10.05 6.75
CA PRO A 148 -18.66 9.31 5.86
C PRO A 148 -17.33 8.94 6.53
N ALA A 149 -16.78 7.79 6.16
CA ALA A 149 -15.43 7.38 6.52
C ALA A 149 -14.62 7.14 5.25
N MET A 150 -13.30 7.18 5.38
CA MET A 150 -12.36 6.83 4.33
C MET A 150 -11.26 5.95 4.92
N ILE A 151 -10.99 4.85 4.26
CA ILE A 151 -9.89 3.97 4.59
C ILE A 151 -8.84 3.98 3.47
N LEU A 152 -7.56 3.82 3.86
CA LEU A 152 -6.51 3.40 2.97
C LEU A 152 -6.27 1.92 3.21
N PHE A 153 -6.18 1.14 2.13
CA PHE A 153 -5.79 -0.25 2.18
C PHE A 153 -4.42 -0.44 1.54
N PHE A 154 -3.65 -1.38 2.09
CA PHE A 154 -2.32 -1.77 1.62
C PHE A 154 -2.26 -3.28 1.58
N PHE A 155 -1.92 -3.84 0.42
CA PHE A 155 -1.58 -5.26 0.30
C PHE A 155 -0.07 -5.39 0.06
N ASN A 156 0.56 -6.35 0.72
CA ASN A 156 2.01 -6.58 0.62
C ASN A 156 2.43 -7.21 -0.72
N LYS A 157 1.51 -7.45 -1.63
CA LYS A 157 1.72 -7.93 -3.00
C LYS A 157 0.45 -7.78 -3.84
N PRO A 158 0.57 -7.71 -5.18
CA PRO A 158 -0.58 -7.68 -6.08
C PRO A 158 -1.29 -9.04 -6.11
N ALA A 159 -2.57 -9.02 -6.28
CA ALA A 159 -3.53 -10.02 -6.76
C ALA A 159 -4.96 -9.56 -6.45
N PHE A 160 -5.25 -9.13 -5.21
CA PHE A 160 -6.61 -8.78 -4.78
C PHE A 160 -7.17 -7.52 -5.46
N GLU A 161 -6.32 -6.61 -5.93
CA GLU A 161 -6.77 -5.44 -6.69
C GLU A 161 -7.54 -5.83 -7.96
N GLN A 162 -7.29 -7.02 -8.51
CA GLN A 162 -8.03 -7.55 -9.66
C GLN A 162 -9.46 -7.92 -9.29
N CYS A 163 -9.70 -8.47 -8.09
CA CYS A 163 -11.03 -8.69 -7.55
C CYS A 163 -11.80 -7.38 -7.41
N LEU A 164 -11.16 -6.37 -6.81
CA LEU A 164 -11.78 -5.06 -6.65
C LEU A 164 -12.17 -4.46 -8.00
N ARG A 165 -11.30 -4.56 -9.02
CA ARG A 165 -11.63 -4.11 -10.39
C ARG A 165 -12.76 -4.91 -11.02
N ALA A 166 -12.80 -6.23 -10.83
CA ALA A 166 -13.86 -7.07 -11.35
C ALA A 166 -15.22 -6.79 -10.72
N MET A 167 -15.23 -6.24 -9.50
CA MET A 167 -16.43 -5.79 -8.77
C MET A 167 -16.72 -4.29 -8.95
N SER A 168 -16.07 -3.62 -9.89
CA SER A 168 -16.18 -2.18 -10.10
C SER A 168 -16.54 -1.84 -11.55
N SER A 169 -17.02 -0.61 -11.75
CA SER A 169 -17.17 0.04 -13.06
C SER A 169 -16.31 1.30 -13.11
N ARG A 170 -16.12 1.86 -14.30
CA ARG A 170 -15.55 3.20 -14.43
C ARG A 170 -16.57 4.25 -13.98
N PRO A 171 -16.11 5.43 -13.49
CA PRO A 171 -17.03 6.53 -13.18
C PRO A 171 -17.94 6.86 -14.37
N GLY A 172 -19.24 6.90 -14.12
CA GLY A 172 -20.25 7.17 -15.15
C GLY A 172 -20.73 5.95 -15.96
N GLU A 173 -20.13 4.78 -15.76
CA GLU A 173 -20.60 3.53 -16.34
C GLU A 173 -21.61 2.83 -15.42
N ILE A 174 -22.55 2.10 -16.02
CA ILE A 174 -23.51 1.28 -15.26
C ILE A 174 -22.79 0.01 -14.80
N PHE A 175 -22.73 -0.18 -13.49
CA PHE A 175 -22.23 -1.43 -12.92
C PHE A 175 -23.26 -2.55 -13.05
N THR A 176 -22.81 -3.69 -13.51
CA THR A 176 -23.61 -4.93 -13.51
C THR A 176 -22.82 -6.00 -12.78
N MET A 177 -23.39 -6.51 -11.67
CA MET A 177 -22.76 -7.60 -10.91
C MET A 177 -22.53 -8.80 -11.83
N PRO A 178 -21.29 -9.31 -11.91
CA PRO A 178 -21.03 -10.54 -12.63
C PRO A 178 -21.88 -11.71 -12.12
N ALA A 179 -22.21 -12.65 -12.99
CA ALA A 179 -22.93 -13.87 -12.60
C ALA A 179 -22.18 -14.61 -11.47
N PRO A 180 -22.89 -15.31 -10.56
CA PRO A 180 -22.29 -15.96 -9.39
C PRO A 180 -21.10 -16.85 -9.71
N GLU A 181 -21.17 -17.61 -10.81
CA GLU A 181 -20.11 -18.52 -11.26
C GLU A 181 -18.85 -17.73 -11.67
N LYS A 182 -19.03 -16.60 -12.37
CA LYS A 182 -17.94 -15.71 -12.78
C LYS A 182 -17.31 -15.06 -11.55
N MET A 183 -18.12 -14.62 -10.60
CA MET A 183 -17.60 -14.06 -9.33
C MET A 183 -16.84 -15.09 -8.50
N ALA A 184 -17.30 -16.36 -8.46
CA ALA A 184 -16.59 -17.43 -7.79
C ALA A 184 -15.21 -17.68 -8.45
N ALA A 185 -15.13 -17.65 -9.78
CA ALA A 185 -13.86 -17.77 -10.51
C ALA A 185 -12.92 -16.60 -10.18
N VAL A 186 -13.41 -15.36 -10.25
CA VAL A 186 -12.63 -14.15 -9.91
C VAL A 186 -12.08 -14.24 -8.49
N ARG A 187 -12.90 -14.60 -7.50
CA ARG A 187 -12.47 -14.75 -6.11
C ARG A 187 -11.39 -15.83 -5.93
N THR A 188 -11.52 -16.92 -6.68
CA THR A 188 -10.50 -17.98 -6.67
C THR A 188 -9.17 -17.48 -7.20
N GLU A 189 -9.18 -16.73 -8.30
CA GLU A 189 -7.98 -16.13 -8.90
C GLU A 189 -7.32 -15.10 -7.99
N CYS A 190 -8.12 -14.31 -7.26
CA CYS A 190 -7.61 -13.32 -6.30
C CYS A 190 -7.39 -13.90 -4.89
N HIS A 191 -7.51 -15.19 -4.69
CA HIS A 191 -7.30 -15.84 -3.38
C HIS A 191 -8.22 -15.32 -2.25
N GLU A 192 -9.45 -14.87 -2.60
CA GLU A 192 -10.45 -14.40 -1.65
C GLU A 192 -11.41 -15.52 -1.22
N VAL A 193 -11.74 -15.56 0.06
CA VAL A 193 -12.79 -16.42 0.61
C VAL A 193 -13.81 -15.57 1.37
N MET A 194 -15.08 -15.66 0.97
CA MET A 194 -16.18 -15.02 1.70
C MET A 194 -16.61 -15.91 2.87
N LYS A 195 -16.97 -15.27 3.98
CA LYS A 195 -17.62 -15.98 5.07
C LYS A 195 -19.07 -16.29 4.68
N PRO A 196 -19.52 -17.55 4.82
CA PRO A 196 -20.92 -17.94 4.60
C PRO A 196 -21.93 -17.18 5.45
#